data_6aa80a0364637d6c650982a2e8201a37
#
_entry.id   6aa80a0364637d6c650982a2e8201a37
#
_cell.length_a   1.000
_cell.length_b   1.000
_cell.length_c   1.000
_cell.angle_alpha   90.00
_cell.angle_beta   90.00
_cell.angle_gamma   90.00
#
_symmetry.space_group_name_H-M   'P 1'
#
loop_
_entity.id
_entity.type
_entity.pdbx_description
1 polymer ?
#
loop_
_entity_poly.entity_id
_entity_poly.type
_entity_poly.pdbx_seq_one_letter_code
_entity_poly.pdbx_strand_id
1 'polypeptide(L)'
;MTTTPNRIRDSRAATNIASLPADYLLPYAACYVYSPKGESEVSQRSRQLCARVKSGSTQWLRSYAATVHQEVIHGRRFLEFFKEHTLLVPVPEFRPSGHMSFWAARRLALALQQTGLADEVWTGLRRISSVEKSSSAWMWQRPTVLQHYQSFAVIPSSKSAKNILLVDDVITKGRTLAAAAMRLQEAFPNAEVRAFALVRTMGFVLDVPRLLDPCQGEIQWNGDDAYRSP
;
A
#
# COMPACT_ATOMS: atom_id res chain seq x y z
N MET A 1 -38.93 21.42 -27.82
CA MET A 1 -38.30 20.15 -27.51
C MET A 1 -37.24 20.41 -26.42
N THR A 2 -37.63 20.23 -25.19
CA THR A 2 -36.78 20.51 -24.00
C THR A 2 -36.11 19.22 -23.56
N THR A 3 -34.79 19.15 -23.67
CA THR A 3 -33.97 18.03 -23.22
C THR A 3 -33.72 18.17 -21.72
N THR A 4 -34.26 17.22 -20.95
CA THR A 4 -34.07 17.09 -19.52
C THR A 4 -32.64 16.55 -19.23
N PRO A 5 -31.86 17.15 -18.32
CA PRO A 5 -30.55 16.61 -17.97
C PRO A 5 -30.73 15.36 -17.11
N ASN A 6 -30.02 14.32 -17.47
CA ASN A 6 -29.94 13.02 -16.83
C ASN A 6 -29.31 13.19 -15.42
N ARG A 7 -30.13 13.09 -14.36
CA ARG A 7 -29.70 13.06 -12.97
C ARG A 7 -28.96 11.74 -12.73
N ILE A 8 -27.65 11.80 -12.62
CA ILE A 8 -26.85 10.74 -12.01
C ILE A 8 -27.37 10.58 -10.57
N ARG A 9 -28.01 9.45 -10.32
CA ARG A 9 -28.42 9.07 -8.96
C ARG A 9 -27.18 8.90 -8.10
N ASP A 10 -26.96 9.86 -7.21
CA ASP A 10 -26.04 9.76 -6.08
C ASP A 10 -26.58 8.70 -5.11
N SER A 11 -26.25 7.44 -5.34
CA SER A 11 -26.47 6.40 -4.36
C SER A 11 -25.37 6.51 -3.29
N ARG A 12 -25.50 7.49 -2.40
CA ARG A 12 -24.84 7.47 -1.11
C ARG A 12 -25.46 6.34 -0.28
N ALA A 13 -25.11 5.10 -0.60
CA ALA A 13 -25.23 4.03 0.36
C ALA A 13 -24.27 4.41 1.51
N ALA A 14 -24.83 4.74 2.66
CA ALA A 14 -24.09 4.78 3.92
C ALA A 14 -23.54 3.35 4.13
N THR A 15 -22.32 3.11 3.67
CA THR A 15 -21.66 1.81 3.77
C THR A 15 -21.38 1.59 5.25
N ASN A 16 -22.09 0.65 5.82
CA ASN A 16 -21.97 0.25 7.20
C ASN A 16 -20.58 -0.39 7.37
N ILE A 17 -19.64 0.33 7.97
CA ILE A 17 -18.26 -0.13 8.26
C ILE A 17 -18.26 -1.39 9.16
N ALA A 18 -19.43 -1.75 9.70
CA ALA A 18 -19.64 -2.94 10.52
C ALA A 18 -19.49 -4.29 9.79
N SER A 19 -19.16 -4.33 8.48
CA SER A 19 -19.08 -5.59 7.72
C SER A 19 -17.73 -6.31 7.80
N LEU A 20 -16.67 -5.66 8.31
CA LEU A 20 -15.41 -6.35 8.57
C LEU A 20 -15.32 -6.74 10.06
N PRO A 21 -14.86 -7.95 10.35
CA PRO A 21 -14.62 -8.38 11.73
C PRO A 21 -13.71 -7.38 12.46
N ALA A 22 -14.01 -7.10 13.72
CA ALA A 22 -13.15 -6.27 14.59
C ALA A 22 -11.71 -6.82 14.67
N ASP A 23 -11.54 -8.09 14.35
CA ASP A 23 -10.30 -8.87 14.40
C ASP A 23 -9.64 -9.02 13.01
N TYR A 24 -9.99 -8.18 12.03
CA TYR A 24 -9.40 -8.28 10.70
C TYR A 24 -7.91 -8.00 10.76
N LEU A 25 -7.12 -9.04 10.47
CA LEU A 25 -5.67 -8.99 10.37
C LEU A 25 -5.28 -8.96 8.89
N LEU A 26 -4.56 -7.93 8.48
CA LEU A 26 -4.00 -7.85 7.14
C LEU A 26 -2.55 -8.31 7.17
N PRO A 27 -2.21 -9.47 6.60
CA PRO A 27 -0.84 -9.90 6.48
C PRO A 27 -0.05 -8.90 5.62
N TYR A 28 1.14 -8.51 6.10
CA TYR A 28 2.01 -7.63 5.33
C TYR A 28 3.46 -8.12 5.33
N ALA A 29 4.20 -7.68 4.31
CA ALA A 29 5.63 -7.86 4.22
C ALA A 29 6.33 -6.53 3.89
N ALA A 30 7.58 -6.39 4.33
CA ALA A 30 8.44 -5.29 3.95
C ALA A 30 9.90 -5.74 3.80
N CYS A 31 10.64 -5.10 2.89
CA CYS A 31 11.98 -5.52 2.52
C CYS A 31 13.08 -4.67 3.19
N TYR A 32 12.88 -3.36 3.25
CA TYR A 32 13.86 -2.40 3.77
C TYR A 32 13.33 -1.68 5.00
N VAL A 33 14.25 -1.10 5.77
CA VAL A 33 13.94 -0.27 6.93
C VAL A 33 14.26 1.20 6.70
N TYR A 34 13.53 2.07 7.37
CA TYR A 34 13.71 3.51 7.39
C TYR A 34 13.73 4.01 8.83
N SER A 35 14.86 4.61 9.24
CA SER A 35 14.99 5.32 10.50
C SER A 35 14.87 6.83 10.27
N PRO A 36 13.78 7.47 10.75
CA PRO A 36 13.60 8.91 10.58
C PRO A 36 14.54 9.77 11.40
N LYS A 37 15.06 9.25 12.52
CA LYS A 37 15.78 10.05 13.54
C LYS A 37 17.18 9.53 13.85
N GLY A 38 17.55 8.32 13.42
CA GLY A 38 18.85 7.72 13.74
C GLY A 38 20.02 8.50 13.14
N GLU A 39 21.16 8.51 13.83
CA GLU A 39 22.36 9.26 13.44
C GLU A 39 23.44 8.38 12.82
N SER A 40 23.36 7.05 12.99
CA SER A 40 24.30 6.11 12.38
C SER A 40 24.35 6.26 10.86
N GLU A 41 25.45 5.86 10.24
CA GLU A 41 25.62 5.85 8.79
C GLU A 41 24.50 5.04 8.11
N VAL A 42 24.15 3.89 8.67
CA VAL A 42 23.08 3.03 8.15
C VAL A 42 21.73 3.75 8.22
N SER A 43 21.43 4.45 9.32
CA SER A 43 20.22 5.24 9.45
C SER A 43 20.16 6.40 8.45
N GLN A 44 21.29 7.08 8.20
CA GLN A 44 21.39 8.10 7.16
C GLN A 44 21.14 7.53 5.76
N ARG A 45 21.76 6.40 5.45
CA ARG A 45 21.53 5.68 4.18
C ARG A 45 20.08 5.22 4.03
N SER A 46 19.41 4.85 5.12
CA SER A 46 17.98 4.50 5.10
C SER A 46 17.10 5.68 4.69
N ARG A 47 17.43 6.90 5.10
CA ARG A 47 16.75 8.14 4.66
C ARG A 47 16.95 8.40 3.17
N GLN A 48 18.17 8.22 2.66
CA GLN A 48 18.46 8.34 1.23
C GLN A 48 17.68 7.32 0.41
N LEU A 49 17.62 6.05 0.87
CA LEU A 49 16.83 4.99 0.24
C LEU A 49 15.35 5.40 0.19
N CYS A 50 14.77 5.80 1.31
CA CYS A 50 13.38 6.23 1.39
C CYS A 50 13.09 7.42 0.44
N ALA A 51 14.00 8.39 0.34
CA ALA A 51 13.87 9.52 -0.59
C ALA A 51 13.89 9.04 -2.06
N ARG A 52 14.79 8.12 -2.42
CA ARG A 52 14.86 7.52 -3.77
C ARG A 52 13.58 6.75 -4.12
N VAL A 53 13.02 6.00 -3.17
CA VAL A 53 11.77 5.28 -3.35
C VAL A 53 10.62 6.26 -3.58
N LYS A 54 10.49 7.28 -2.75
CA LYS A 54 9.44 8.31 -2.86
C LYS A 54 9.56 9.17 -4.13
N SER A 55 10.77 9.34 -4.67
CA SER A 55 10.95 10.03 -5.95
C SER A 55 10.32 9.28 -7.13
N GLY A 56 10.00 8.01 -6.95
CA GLY A 56 9.44 7.17 -8.02
C GLY A 56 10.41 6.94 -9.18
N SER A 57 11.71 7.15 -9.00
CA SER A 57 12.71 6.89 -10.05
C SER A 57 12.70 5.45 -10.50
N THR A 58 12.39 5.22 -11.77
CA THR A 58 12.28 3.88 -12.36
C THR A 58 13.57 3.07 -12.19
N GLN A 59 14.72 3.71 -12.31
CA GLN A 59 16.03 3.04 -12.14
C GLN A 59 16.18 2.46 -10.73
N TRP A 60 15.91 3.26 -9.69
CA TRP A 60 16.01 2.81 -8.31
C TRP A 60 14.97 1.74 -7.99
N LEU A 61 13.72 1.94 -8.43
CA LEU A 61 12.65 0.98 -8.17
C LEU A 61 12.89 -0.37 -8.84
N ARG A 62 13.47 -0.40 -10.05
CA ARG A 62 13.91 -1.66 -10.70
C ARG A 62 15.00 -2.37 -9.91
N SER A 63 16.00 -1.64 -9.41
CA SER A 63 17.06 -2.20 -8.58
C SER A 63 16.50 -2.81 -7.29
N TYR A 64 15.58 -2.10 -6.62
CA TYR A 64 14.94 -2.62 -5.40
C TYR A 64 14.00 -3.79 -5.68
N ALA A 65 13.26 -3.78 -6.79
CA ALA A 65 12.43 -4.90 -7.20
C ALA A 65 13.26 -6.15 -7.50
N ALA A 66 14.45 -6.00 -8.10
CA ALA A 66 15.40 -7.10 -8.29
C ALA A 66 15.86 -7.69 -6.94
N THR A 67 16.12 -6.85 -5.92
CA THR A 67 16.43 -7.35 -4.57
C THR A 67 15.25 -8.12 -3.98
N VAL A 68 14.02 -7.59 -4.10
CA VAL A 68 12.82 -8.31 -3.64
C VAL A 68 12.69 -9.67 -4.34
N HIS A 69 12.91 -9.71 -5.64
CA HIS A 69 12.91 -10.96 -6.40
C HIS A 69 13.93 -11.97 -5.86
N GLN A 70 15.17 -11.52 -5.54
CA GLN A 70 16.19 -12.38 -4.94
C GLN A 70 15.74 -12.92 -3.57
N GLU A 71 15.12 -12.07 -2.73
CA GLU A 71 14.58 -12.50 -1.43
C GLU A 71 13.44 -13.52 -1.57
N VAL A 72 12.62 -13.42 -2.60
CA VAL A 72 11.54 -14.38 -2.87
C VAL A 72 12.11 -15.68 -3.41
N ILE A 73 12.92 -15.64 -4.46
CA ILE A 73 13.35 -16.85 -5.19
C ILE A 73 14.47 -17.60 -4.45
N HIS A 74 15.48 -16.89 -3.97
CA HIS A 74 16.64 -17.50 -3.33
C HIS A 74 16.57 -17.47 -1.81
N GLY A 75 16.10 -16.36 -1.24
CA GLY A 75 15.90 -16.23 0.21
C GLY A 75 14.67 -16.98 0.72
N ARG A 76 13.79 -17.44 -0.17
CA ARG A 76 12.50 -18.08 0.11
C ARG A 76 11.64 -17.31 1.11
N ARG A 77 11.79 -15.97 1.08
CA ARG A 77 11.00 -15.04 1.87
C ARG A 77 9.85 -14.51 1.03
N PHE A 78 8.76 -14.13 1.68
CA PHE A 78 7.59 -13.52 1.01
C PHE A 78 6.87 -14.43 0.01
N LEU A 79 7.13 -15.75 -0.02
CA LEU A 79 6.47 -16.69 -0.95
C LEU A 79 4.94 -16.59 -0.88
N GLU A 80 4.41 -16.42 0.33
CA GLU A 80 2.96 -16.29 0.55
C GLU A 80 2.36 -14.99 -0.01
N PHE A 81 3.21 -13.99 -0.26
CA PHE A 81 2.79 -12.69 -0.81
C PHE A 81 2.84 -12.66 -2.33
N PHE A 82 3.74 -13.42 -2.93
CA PHE A 82 3.94 -13.52 -4.38
C PHE A 82 3.56 -14.90 -4.91
N LYS A 83 2.30 -15.31 -4.62
CA LYS A 83 1.72 -16.54 -5.15
C LYS A 83 1.46 -16.44 -6.64
N GLU A 84 1.30 -17.59 -7.29
CA GLU A 84 0.84 -17.64 -8.68
C GLU A 84 -0.50 -16.89 -8.84
N HIS A 85 -0.66 -16.23 -9.97
CA HIS A 85 -1.83 -15.43 -10.31
C HIS A 85 -2.15 -14.32 -9.30
N THR A 86 -1.11 -13.74 -8.68
CA THR A 86 -1.27 -12.57 -7.81
C THR A 86 -1.50 -11.31 -8.62
N LEU A 87 -2.60 -10.62 -8.32
CA LEU A 87 -2.92 -9.30 -8.85
C LEU A 87 -2.28 -8.23 -7.98
N LEU A 88 -1.32 -7.48 -8.52
CA LEU A 88 -0.72 -6.35 -7.83
C LEU A 88 -1.64 -5.12 -7.91
N VAL A 89 -1.99 -4.57 -6.76
CA VAL A 89 -2.82 -3.37 -6.66
C VAL A 89 -2.03 -2.25 -5.97
N PRO A 90 -1.51 -1.27 -6.72
CA PRO A 90 -0.78 -0.16 -6.11
C PRO A 90 -1.71 0.74 -5.30
N VAL A 91 -1.29 1.09 -4.09
CA VAL A 91 -2.01 2.03 -3.23
C VAL A 91 -2.02 3.41 -3.88
N PRO A 92 -3.19 4.06 -4.04
CA PRO A 92 -3.28 5.40 -4.63
C PRO A 92 -2.57 6.46 -3.78
N GLU A 93 -2.04 7.48 -4.44
CA GLU A 93 -1.46 8.65 -3.78
C GLU A 93 -2.49 9.39 -2.90
N PHE A 94 -2.03 10.33 -2.09
CA PHE A 94 -2.86 11.11 -1.15
C PHE A 94 -3.86 12.06 -1.83
N ARG A 95 -3.74 12.31 -3.13
CA ARG A 95 -4.66 13.12 -3.95
C ARG A 95 -5.24 12.30 -5.10
N PRO A 96 -6.46 12.64 -5.58
CA PRO A 96 -6.96 12.10 -6.84
C PRO A 96 -5.99 12.41 -7.98
N SER A 97 -5.66 11.40 -8.78
CA SER A 97 -4.64 11.52 -9.83
C SER A 97 -5.14 12.38 -11.00
N GLY A 98 -4.62 13.61 -11.12
CA GLY A 98 -4.69 14.38 -12.36
C GLY A 98 -3.50 14.12 -13.29
N HIS A 99 -2.33 13.83 -12.73
CA HIS A 99 -1.10 13.51 -13.47
C HIS A 99 -0.42 12.29 -12.86
N MET A 100 -0.36 11.19 -13.61
CA MET A 100 0.19 9.89 -13.17
C MET A 100 1.72 9.83 -13.13
N SER A 101 2.44 10.96 -13.18
CA SER A 101 3.87 10.98 -13.40
C SER A 101 4.73 10.47 -12.24
N PHE A 102 4.26 10.59 -10.99
CA PHE A 102 5.09 10.33 -9.79
C PHE A 102 4.54 9.26 -8.84
N TRP A 103 3.56 8.48 -9.22
CA TRP A 103 2.96 7.44 -8.38
C TRP A 103 3.95 6.31 -8.08
N ALA A 104 4.68 6.45 -6.97
CA ALA A 104 5.76 5.56 -6.57
C ALA A 104 5.29 4.11 -6.38
N ALA A 105 4.17 3.89 -5.69
CA ALA A 105 3.60 2.55 -5.48
C ALA A 105 3.26 1.85 -6.82
N ARG A 106 2.71 2.58 -7.80
CA ARG A 106 2.43 2.02 -9.13
C ARG A 106 3.71 1.66 -9.88
N ARG A 107 4.72 2.52 -9.83
CA ARG A 107 6.00 2.24 -10.48
C ARG A 107 6.71 1.06 -9.84
N LEU A 108 6.61 0.93 -8.52
CA LEU A 108 7.10 -0.24 -7.80
C LEU A 108 6.37 -1.51 -8.22
N ALA A 109 5.03 -1.49 -8.26
CA ALA A 109 4.23 -2.63 -8.70
C ALA A 109 4.61 -3.07 -10.12
N LEU A 110 4.79 -2.13 -11.06
CA LEU A 110 5.26 -2.42 -12.42
C LEU A 110 6.69 -2.99 -12.43
N ALA A 111 7.58 -2.51 -11.57
CA ALA A 111 8.92 -3.03 -11.45
C ALA A 111 8.94 -4.47 -10.90
N LEU A 112 8.08 -4.78 -9.91
CA LEU A 112 7.90 -6.13 -9.38
C LEU A 112 7.31 -7.07 -10.44
N GLN A 113 6.31 -6.63 -11.20
CA GLN A 113 5.78 -7.40 -12.33
C GLN A 113 6.87 -7.73 -13.36
N GLN A 114 7.72 -6.76 -13.70
CA GLN A 114 8.81 -6.95 -14.65
C GLN A 114 9.87 -7.99 -14.20
N THR A 115 9.95 -8.28 -12.90
CA THR A 115 10.81 -9.37 -12.39
C THR A 115 10.16 -10.74 -12.48
N GLY A 116 8.89 -10.84 -12.89
CA GLY A 116 8.14 -12.10 -12.96
C GLY A 116 7.48 -12.50 -11.64
N LEU A 117 7.48 -11.64 -10.62
CA LEU A 117 6.85 -11.94 -9.33
C LEU A 117 5.32 -11.86 -9.34
N ALA A 118 4.73 -11.33 -10.40
CA ALA A 118 3.28 -11.26 -10.57
C ALA A 118 2.91 -11.08 -12.04
N ASP A 119 1.70 -11.52 -12.41
CA ASP A 119 1.23 -11.51 -13.80
C ASP A 119 0.70 -10.15 -14.21
N GLU A 120 0.02 -9.45 -13.31
CA GLU A 120 -0.73 -8.24 -13.64
C GLU A 120 -0.63 -7.15 -12.58
N VAL A 121 -0.60 -5.88 -13.02
CA VAL A 121 -0.80 -4.69 -12.19
C VAL A 121 -2.15 -4.06 -12.53
N TRP A 122 -3.03 -3.98 -11.54
CA TRP A 122 -4.35 -3.38 -11.70
C TRP A 122 -4.50 -2.08 -10.89
N THR A 123 -4.88 -1.02 -11.56
CA THR A 123 -5.01 0.31 -10.98
C THR A 123 -6.46 0.72 -10.71
N GLY A 124 -7.33 -0.25 -10.45
CA GLY A 124 -8.77 0.00 -10.20
C GLY A 124 -9.11 0.49 -8.81
N LEU A 125 -8.20 0.39 -7.83
CA LEU A 125 -8.33 1.13 -6.58
C LEU A 125 -7.97 2.60 -6.85
N ARG A 126 -8.88 3.51 -6.56
CA ARG A 126 -8.75 4.95 -6.84
C ARG A 126 -8.98 5.78 -5.59
N ARG A 127 -8.32 6.93 -5.54
CA ARG A 127 -8.65 7.96 -4.55
C ARG A 127 -9.61 8.95 -5.18
N ILE A 128 -10.79 9.11 -4.56
CA ILE A 128 -11.89 9.98 -5.03
C ILE A 128 -11.91 11.33 -4.32
N SER A 129 -11.28 11.43 -3.13
CA SER A 129 -11.11 12.69 -2.41
C SER A 129 -9.70 12.78 -1.85
N SER A 130 -9.15 13.98 -1.74
CA SER A 130 -7.84 14.19 -1.14
C SER A 130 -7.87 13.89 0.36
N VAL A 131 -6.79 13.31 0.86
CA VAL A 131 -6.50 13.22 2.29
C VAL A 131 -5.24 14.00 2.60
N GLU A 132 -5.03 14.36 3.86
CA GLU A 132 -3.81 15.04 4.25
C GLU A 132 -2.59 14.11 4.09
N LYS A 133 -1.46 14.67 3.64
CA LYS A 133 -0.25 13.88 3.40
C LYS A 133 0.36 13.48 4.73
N SER A 134 0.30 12.20 5.09
CA SER A 134 0.79 11.67 6.39
C SER A 134 2.25 11.99 6.71
N SER A 135 3.11 12.21 5.70
CA SER A 135 4.52 12.53 5.90
C SER A 135 4.79 13.99 6.32
N SER A 136 3.85 14.90 6.07
CA SER A 136 3.94 16.34 6.41
C SER A 136 2.97 16.77 7.52
N ALA A 137 1.98 15.92 7.85
CA ALA A 137 1.02 16.20 8.88
C ALA A 137 1.59 15.97 10.28
N TRP A 138 1.23 16.86 11.24
CA TRP A 138 1.47 16.62 12.65
C TRP A 138 0.80 15.31 13.08
N MET A 139 1.29 14.67 14.13
CA MET A 139 0.85 13.33 14.52
C MET A 139 -0.68 13.20 14.72
N TRP A 140 -1.34 14.26 15.20
CA TRP A 140 -2.79 14.34 15.41
C TRP A 140 -3.59 14.72 14.15
N GLN A 141 -2.93 15.19 13.08
CA GLN A 141 -3.56 15.56 11.80
C GLN A 141 -3.48 14.43 10.77
N ARG A 142 -2.81 13.32 11.10
CA ARG A 142 -2.68 12.20 10.17
C ARG A 142 -4.02 11.52 9.96
N PRO A 143 -4.42 11.28 8.70
CA PRO A 143 -5.71 10.66 8.41
C PRO A 143 -5.91 9.34 9.15
N THR A 144 -7.12 9.12 9.64
CA THR A 144 -7.54 7.86 10.27
C THR A 144 -7.76 6.78 9.21
N VAL A 145 -7.93 5.53 9.64
CA VAL A 145 -8.31 4.43 8.74
C VAL A 145 -9.62 4.76 8.03
N LEU A 146 -10.61 5.29 8.78
CA LEU A 146 -11.90 5.69 8.24
C LEU A 146 -11.79 6.77 7.15
N GLN A 147 -11.00 7.82 7.38
CA GLN A 147 -10.78 8.88 6.39
C GLN A 147 -10.14 8.34 5.11
N HIS A 148 -9.14 7.45 5.23
CA HIS A 148 -8.56 6.75 4.08
C HIS A 148 -9.61 5.90 3.36
N TYR A 149 -10.40 5.10 4.10
CA TYR A 149 -11.44 4.23 3.55
C TYR A 149 -12.49 5.03 2.76
N GLN A 150 -13.00 6.14 3.31
CA GLN A 150 -13.98 7.01 2.65
C GLN A 150 -13.41 7.70 1.40
N SER A 151 -12.10 7.90 1.36
CA SER A 151 -11.42 8.51 0.21
C SER A 151 -11.10 7.53 -0.92
N PHE A 152 -11.26 6.22 -0.72
CA PHE A 152 -11.05 5.20 -1.73
C PHE A 152 -12.34 4.75 -2.39
N ALA A 153 -12.25 4.46 -3.69
CA ALA A 153 -13.27 3.74 -4.44
C ALA A 153 -12.60 2.66 -5.30
N VAL A 154 -13.32 1.57 -5.53
CA VAL A 154 -12.91 0.51 -6.46
C VAL A 154 -13.71 0.67 -7.74
N ILE A 155 -13.02 0.72 -8.89
CA ILE A 155 -13.68 0.77 -10.20
C ILE A 155 -14.34 -0.60 -10.45
N PRO A 156 -15.64 -0.62 -10.84
CA PRO A 156 -16.30 -1.86 -11.21
C PRO A 156 -15.48 -2.64 -12.24
N SER A 157 -15.27 -3.91 -12.00
CA SER A 157 -14.47 -4.77 -12.86
C SER A 157 -15.10 -6.14 -12.96
N SER A 158 -15.04 -6.75 -14.15
CA SER A 158 -15.35 -8.17 -14.34
C SER A 158 -14.19 -9.09 -13.94
N LYS A 159 -13.09 -8.55 -13.41
CA LYS A 159 -11.95 -9.34 -12.97
C LYS A 159 -12.32 -10.22 -11.79
N SER A 160 -11.87 -11.46 -11.85
CA SER A 160 -11.86 -12.39 -10.72
C SER A 160 -10.41 -12.51 -10.27
N ALA A 161 -10.13 -12.16 -9.02
CA ALA A 161 -8.82 -12.33 -8.42
C ALA A 161 -8.95 -13.19 -7.17
N LYS A 162 -8.11 -14.23 -7.05
CA LYS A 162 -8.02 -15.05 -5.83
C LYS A 162 -6.97 -14.49 -4.86
N ASN A 163 -5.87 -13.97 -5.40
CA ASN A 163 -4.78 -13.40 -4.63
C ASN A 163 -4.59 -11.94 -5.03
N ILE A 164 -4.71 -11.04 -4.07
CA ILE A 164 -4.48 -9.61 -4.25
C ILE A 164 -3.34 -9.19 -3.34
N LEU A 165 -2.32 -8.56 -3.92
CA LEU A 165 -1.23 -7.94 -3.18
C LEU A 165 -1.29 -6.42 -3.34
N LEU A 166 -1.68 -5.74 -2.27
CA LEU A 166 -1.55 -4.30 -2.16
C LEU A 166 -0.08 -3.92 -2.13
N VAL A 167 0.34 -3.00 -3.00
CA VAL A 167 1.73 -2.52 -3.08
C VAL A 167 1.80 -1.07 -2.66
N ASP A 168 2.65 -0.76 -1.68
CA ASP A 168 2.93 0.60 -1.23
C ASP A 168 4.45 0.87 -1.23
N ASP A 169 4.83 2.14 -1.23
CA ASP A 169 6.24 2.54 -1.16
C ASP A 169 6.78 2.46 0.28
N VAL A 170 6.05 3.01 1.25
CA VAL A 170 6.48 3.11 2.65
C VAL A 170 5.32 2.85 3.61
N ILE A 171 5.47 1.85 4.46
CA ILE A 171 4.54 1.61 5.56
C ILE A 171 5.03 2.25 6.87
N THR A 172 4.10 2.95 7.55
CA THR A 172 4.32 3.41 8.94
C THR A 172 3.47 2.55 9.89
N LYS A 173 2.25 2.96 10.19
CA LYS A 173 1.30 2.22 11.02
C LYS A 173 0.43 1.24 10.21
N GLY A 174 0.30 1.45 8.92
CA GLY A 174 -0.52 0.63 8.03
C GLY A 174 -1.94 1.15 7.80
N ARG A 175 -2.34 2.33 8.30
CA ARG A 175 -3.70 2.89 8.15
C ARG A 175 -4.19 2.90 6.70
N THR A 176 -3.34 3.34 5.78
CA THR A 176 -3.66 3.39 4.34
C THR A 176 -3.87 2.01 3.75
N LEU A 177 -3.00 1.06 4.12
CA LEU A 177 -3.09 -0.33 3.66
C LEU A 177 -4.33 -1.04 4.22
N ALA A 178 -4.64 -0.86 5.51
CA ALA A 178 -5.86 -1.39 6.12
C ALA A 178 -7.11 -0.89 5.40
N ALA A 179 -7.22 0.42 5.20
CA ALA A 179 -8.35 1.03 4.49
C ALA A 179 -8.48 0.56 3.03
N ALA A 180 -7.36 0.41 2.34
CA ALA A 180 -7.32 -0.10 0.97
C ALA A 180 -7.75 -1.57 0.89
N ALA A 181 -7.27 -2.40 1.84
CA ALA A 181 -7.64 -3.81 1.94
C ALA A 181 -9.14 -3.98 2.18
N MET A 182 -9.73 -3.18 3.06
CA MET A 182 -11.18 -3.18 3.29
C MET A 182 -11.97 -2.93 2.00
N ARG A 183 -11.59 -1.90 1.23
CA ARG A 183 -12.26 -1.59 -0.05
C ARG A 183 -12.10 -2.70 -1.08
N LEU A 184 -10.93 -3.35 -1.11
CA LEU A 184 -10.72 -4.48 -2.01
C LEU A 184 -11.48 -5.72 -1.56
N GLN A 185 -11.57 -6.00 -0.27
CA GLN A 185 -12.32 -7.13 0.25
C GLN A 185 -13.82 -7.01 -0.03
N GLU A 186 -14.39 -5.79 0.03
CA GLU A 186 -15.77 -5.51 -0.38
C GLU A 186 -16.00 -5.78 -1.88
N ALA A 187 -15.05 -5.37 -2.72
CA ALA A 187 -15.15 -5.53 -4.17
C ALA A 187 -14.82 -6.97 -4.64
N PHE A 188 -13.99 -7.67 -3.90
CA PHE A 188 -13.52 -9.03 -4.17
C PHE A 188 -13.66 -9.90 -2.92
N PRO A 189 -14.89 -10.28 -2.52
CA PRO A 189 -15.16 -10.95 -1.24
C PRO A 189 -14.47 -12.31 -1.09
N ASN A 190 -14.15 -12.97 -2.20
CA ASN A 190 -13.50 -14.27 -2.23
C ASN A 190 -11.97 -14.19 -2.44
N ALA A 191 -11.41 -12.98 -2.50
CA ALA A 191 -9.97 -12.79 -2.67
C ALA A 191 -9.24 -12.82 -1.32
N GLU A 192 -8.07 -13.40 -1.32
CA GLU A 192 -7.12 -13.26 -0.23
C GLU A 192 -6.31 -11.98 -0.45
N VAL A 193 -6.50 -10.98 0.42
CA VAL A 193 -5.82 -9.68 0.34
C VAL A 193 -4.64 -9.67 1.29
N ARG A 194 -3.46 -9.34 0.77
CA ARG A 194 -2.21 -9.11 1.51
C ARG A 194 -1.61 -7.78 1.14
N ALA A 195 -0.61 -7.32 1.88
CA ALA A 195 0.08 -6.07 1.61
C ALA A 195 1.61 -6.25 1.53
N PHE A 196 2.24 -5.53 0.62
CA PHE A 196 3.69 -5.40 0.52
C PHE A 196 4.07 -3.92 0.49
N ALA A 197 4.95 -3.51 1.39
CA ALA A 197 5.57 -2.19 1.32
C ALA A 197 7.08 -2.37 1.10
N LEU A 198 7.67 -1.59 0.19
CA LEU A 198 9.11 -1.72 -0.04
C LEU A 198 9.90 -1.37 1.22
N VAL A 199 9.45 -0.36 1.97
CA VAL A 199 10.13 0.17 3.15
C VAL A 199 9.19 0.22 4.35
N ARG A 200 9.66 -0.25 5.51
CA ARG A 200 8.97 -0.04 6.80
C ARG A 200 9.67 1.00 7.67
N THR A 201 8.89 1.88 8.28
CA THR A 201 9.41 2.90 9.19
C THR A 201 9.71 2.31 10.58
N MET A 202 10.88 2.58 11.11
CA MET A 202 11.33 2.18 12.44
C MET A 202 11.25 3.35 13.41
N GLY A 203 10.00 3.79 13.72
CA GLY A 203 9.76 5.05 14.44
C GLY A 203 10.22 5.06 15.91
N PHE A 204 10.31 3.88 16.54
CA PHE A 204 10.72 3.74 17.95
C PHE A 204 12.18 3.33 18.12
N VAL A 205 12.86 2.94 17.04
CA VAL A 205 14.26 2.58 17.03
C VAL A 205 15.04 3.75 16.45
N LEU A 206 15.96 4.32 17.20
CA LEU A 206 16.76 5.45 16.71
C LEU A 206 17.67 4.98 15.59
N ASP A 207 18.56 4.07 15.84
CA ASP A 207 19.49 3.57 14.84
C ASP A 207 19.14 2.15 14.38
N VAL A 208 19.18 1.94 13.07
CA VAL A 208 18.96 0.64 12.46
C VAL A 208 20.30 -0.01 12.12
N PRO A 209 20.48 -1.33 12.38
CA PRO A 209 21.75 -1.99 12.14
C PRO A 209 22.01 -2.35 10.67
N ARG A 210 20.96 -2.40 9.85
CA ARG A 210 21.03 -2.78 8.43
C ARG A 210 19.89 -2.14 7.64
N LEU A 211 20.08 -1.95 6.32
CA LEU A 211 19.06 -1.41 5.40
C LEU A 211 18.09 -2.49 4.94
N LEU A 212 18.65 -3.60 4.44
CA LEU A 212 17.91 -4.77 4.02
C LEU A 212 17.57 -5.59 5.26
N ASP A 213 16.30 -5.57 5.63
CA ASP A 213 15.77 -6.24 6.82
C ASP A 213 14.37 -6.76 6.53
N PRO A 214 14.28 -7.83 5.69
CA PRO A 214 13.01 -8.42 5.30
C PRO A 214 12.22 -8.90 6.51
N CYS A 215 10.96 -8.51 6.59
CA CYS A 215 10.05 -8.95 7.64
C CYS A 215 8.66 -9.26 7.10
N GLN A 216 7.94 -10.07 7.84
CA GLN A 216 6.52 -10.35 7.67
C GLN A 216 5.84 -10.10 9.01
N GLY A 217 4.61 -9.66 8.96
CA GLY A 217 3.82 -9.37 10.15
C GLY A 217 2.39 -9.12 9.78
N GLU A 218 1.66 -8.45 10.67
CA GLU A 218 0.24 -8.19 10.52
C GLU A 218 -0.07 -6.73 10.82
N ILE A 219 -1.05 -6.20 10.11
CA ILE A 219 -1.66 -4.90 10.39
C ILE A 219 -3.01 -5.20 11.00
N GLN A 220 -3.18 -4.80 12.26
CA GLN A 220 -4.44 -4.83 12.98
C GLN A 220 -5.10 -3.45 12.92
N TRP A 221 -6.39 -3.43 12.72
CA TRP A 221 -7.21 -2.22 12.79
C TRP A 221 -8.12 -2.28 14.03
N ASN A 222 -8.27 -1.15 14.70
CA ASN A 222 -9.15 -0.99 15.85
C ASN A 222 -9.99 0.30 15.74
N GLY A 223 -10.80 0.43 14.72
CA GLY A 223 -11.59 1.63 14.46
C GLY A 223 -10.79 2.71 13.73
N ASP A 224 -10.33 3.76 14.41
CA ASP A 224 -9.68 4.91 13.77
C ASP A 224 -8.19 4.73 13.51
N ASP A 225 -7.53 3.85 14.23
CA ASP A 225 -6.08 3.60 14.09
C ASP A 225 -5.77 2.21 13.57
N ALA A 226 -4.54 2.04 13.09
CA ALA A 226 -3.97 0.76 12.72
C ALA A 226 -2.63 0.57 13.44
N TYR A 227 -2.34 -0.68 13.78
CA TYR A 227 -1.12 -1.09 14.43
C TYR A 227 -0.47 -2.19 13.61
N ARG A 228 0.81 -2.09 13.46
CA ARG A 228 1.63 -3.03 12.72
C ARG A 228 2.52 -3.81 13.70
N SER A 229 2.52 -5.14 13.60
CA SER A 229 3.44 -6.04 14.29
C SER A 229 4.31 -6.76 13.25
N PRO A 230 5.55 -7.08 13.52
CA PRO A 230 6.69 -6.23 13.86
C PRO A 230 7.08 -5.27 12.80
#